data_dc86d19a9ee1d7ac2d7033a052ec0993
#
_entry.id   dc86d19a9ee1d7ac2d7033a052ec0993
#
_cell.length_a   1.000
_cell.length_b   1.000
_cell.length_c   1.000
_cell.angle_alpha   90.00
_cell.angle_beta   90.00
_cell.angle_gamma   90.00
#
_symmetry.space_group_name_H-M   'P 1'
#
loop_
_entity.id
_entity.type
_entity.pdbx_description
1 polymer ?
#
loop_
_entity_poly.entity_id
_entity_poly.type
_entity_poly.pdbx_seq_one_letter_code
_entity_poly.pdbx_strand_id
1 'polypeptide(L)'
;ASDVYKRQVEMFGEESAIPAGYQWEELIKLDGLDLLKQYEETLKVLSEQDNLIGTIYTKAQNKIDKPVYLKKVITMIDEEQWLVMDADVKGAIYESILEKNGQDKKSGAGQYFTPRPLIKAMVDCIRPQIGETVCDPACGTGGFLLTAYDYMKNQSADKTKRDFLRNKALHGVDNTSLVVTLASMNLYLHGVGTDRSPISCEDSLEREPKTLVDVILANPPFGQRPAGSVELNLSLIHISEPTRH
;
A
#
# COMPACT_ATOMS: atom_id res chain seq x y z
N ALA A 1 5.32 -4.93 -25.81
CA ALA A 1 4.69 -4.99 -24.46
C ALA A 1 3.39 -5.81 -24.51
N SER A 2 2.48 -5.50 -25.45
CA SER A 2 1.17 -6.18 -25.59
C SER A 2 1.29 -7.70 -25.78
N ASP A 3 2.25 -8.18 -26.57
CA ASP A 3 2.42 -9.62 -26.84
C ASP A 3 2.99 -10.39 -25.64
N VAL A 4 3.80 -9.77 -24.82
CA VAL A 4 4.34 -10.41 -23.58
C VAL A 4 3.24 -10.53 -22.54
N TYR A 5 2.40 -9.52 -22.41
CA TYR A 5 1.26 -9.54 -21.48
C TYR A 5 0.21 -10.57 -21.90
N LYS A 6 -0.13 -10.64 -23.20
CA LYS A 6 -1.03 -11.68 -23.73
C LYS A 6 -0.49 -13.08 -23.49
N ARG A 7 0.80 -13.30 -23.67
CA ARG A 7 1.46 -14.58 -23.37
C ARG A 7 1.45 -14.93 -21.89
N GLN A 8 1.58 -13.94 -20.98
CA GLN A 8 1.45 -14.20 -19.55
C GLN A 8 0.02 -14.58 -19.16
N VAL A 9 -0.99 -13.89 -19.68
CA VAL A 9 -2.41 -14.23 -19.48
C VAL A 9 -2.73 -15.60 -20.06
N GLU A 10 -2.23 -15.93 -21.25
CA GLU A 10 -2.40 -17.26 -21.88
C GLU A 10 -1.67 -18.37 -21.11
N MET A 11 -0.49 -18.10 -20.52
CA MET A 11 0.29 -19.10 -19.79
C MET A 11 -0.14 -19.30 -18.34
N PHE A 12 -0.69 -18.29 -17.67
CA PHE A 12 -0.99 -18.34 -16.23
C PHE A 12 -2.48 -18.20 -15.91
N GLY A 13 -3.34 -17.94 -16.90
CA GLY A 13 -4.79 -17.87 -16.73
C GLY A 13 -5.28 -16.71 -15.82
N GLU A 14 -4.42 -15.74 -15.55
CA GLU A 14 -4.79 -14.56 -14.73
C GLU A 14 -5.44 -13.51 -15.62
N GLU A 15 -6.72 -13.21 -15.37
CA GLU A 15 -7.40 -12.07 -15.97
C GLU A 15 -6.81 -10.77 -15.44
N SER A 16 -6.73 -9.74 -16.31
CA SER A 16 -6.28 -8.41 -15.90
C SER A 16 -7.21 -7.85 -14.80
N ALA A 17 -6.64 -7.38 -13.70
CA ALA A 17 -7.40 -6.68 -12.66
C ALA A 17 -7.97 -5.33 -13.16
N ILE A 18 -7.52 -4.84 -14.32
CA ILE A 18 -7.98 -3.60 -14.95
C ILE A 18 -9.04 -3.96 -16.02
N PRO A 19 -10.24 -3.34 -15.97
CA PRO A 19 -11.29 -3.60 -16.94
C PRO A 19 -10.86 -3.35 -18.40
N ALA A 20 -11.41 -4.13 -19.32
CA ALA A 20 -11.17 -3.95 -20.74
C ALA A 20 -11.55 -2.54 -21.21
N GLY A 21 -10.74 -1.93 -22.06
CA GLY A 21 -10.92 -0.56 -22.54
C GLY A 21 -10.29 0.53 -21.65
N TYR A 22 -9.84 0.18 -20.43
CA TYR A 22 -9.20 1.11 -19.49
C TYR A 22 -7.74 0.73 -19.19
N GLN A 23 -7.17 -0.15 -20.00
CA GLN A 23 -5.80 -0.62 -19.88
C GLN A 23 -4.81 0.43 -20.39
N TRP A 24 -3.55 0.30 -19.96
CA TRP A 24 -2.48 1.22 -20.34
C TRP A 24 -2.33 1.36 -21.86
N GLU A 25 -2.44 0.26 -22.59
CA GLU A 25 -2.34 0.18 -24.03
C GLU A 25 -3.39 1.02 -24.77
N GLU A 26 -4.54 1.27 -24.14
CA GLU A 26 -5.56 2.15 -24.73
C GLU A 26 -5.20 3.63 -24.52
N LEU A 27 -4.64 3.99 -23.36
CA LEU A 27 -4.23 5.36 -23.08
C LEU A 27 -3.08 5.84 -23.96
N ILE A 28 -2.07 4.98 -24.19
CA ILE A 28 -0.87 5.37 -24.99
C ILE A 28 -1.20 5.66 -26.45
N LYS A 29 -2.29 5.13 -26.99
CA LYS A 29 -2.73 5.35 -28.39
C LYS A 29 -3.40 6.71 -28.59
N LEU A 30 -3.85 7.35 -27.52
CA LEU A 30 -4.64 8.57 -27.56
C LEU A 30 -3.78 9.82 -27.43
N ASP A 31 -4.31 10.94 -27.94
CA ASP A 31 -3.72 12.26 -27.88
C ASP A 31 -4.77 13.35 -27.59
N GLY A 32 -4.32 14.53 -27.23
CA GLY A 32 -5.17 15.70 -27.08
C GLY A 32 -6.28 15.54 -26.04
N LEU A 33 -7.45 16.04 -26.37
CA LEU A 33 -8.62 16.01 -25.47
C LEU A 33 -9.18 14.61 -25.26
N ASP A 34 -9.02 13.71 -26.23
CA ASP A 34 -9.50 12.33 -26.11
C ASP A 34 -8.67 11.57 -25.07
N LEU A 35 -7.35 11.79 -25.06
CA LEU A 35 -6.49 11.26 -24.01
C LEU A 35 -6.91 11.74 -22.61
N LEU A 36 -7.18 13.04 -22.48
CA LEU A 36 -7.57 13.62 -21.19
C LEU A 36 -8.87 13.02 -20.67
N LYS A 37 -9.90 12.93 -21.54
CA LYS A 37 -11.19 12.34 -21.20
C LYS A 37 -11.05 10.86 -20.81
N GLN A 38 -10.33 10.08 -21.62
CA GLN A 38 -10.12 8.66 -21.35
C GLN A 38 -9.37 8.45 -20.03
N TYR A 39 -8.37 9.28 -19.73
CA TYR A 39 -7.63 9.20 -18.48
C TYR A 39 -8.53 9.50 -17.26
N GLU A 40 -9.36 10.54 -17.33
CA GLU A 40 -10.31 10.88 -16.26
C GLU A 40 -11.36 9.77 -16.05
N GLU A 41 -11.89 9.23 -17.15
CA GLU A 41 -12.82 8.11 -17.09
C GLU A 41 -12.17 6.86 -16.53
N THR A 42 -10.93 6.57 -16.92
CA THR A 42 -10.15 5.46 -16.37
C THR A 42 -9.99 5.59 -14.84
N LEU A 43 -9.60 6.75 -14.33
CA LEU A 43 -9.49 6.98 -12.88
C LEU A 43 -10.81 6.73 -12.16
N LYS A 44 -11.93 7.16 -12.75
CA LYS A 44 -13.27 6.92 -12.20
C LYS A 44 -13.62 5.43 -12.17
N VAL A 45 -13.48 4.74 -13.30
CA VAL A 45 -13.81 3.31 -13.40
C VAL A 45 -12.96 2.46 -12.47
N LEU A 46 -11.67 2.79 -12.33
CA LEU A 46 -10.78 2.09 -11.40
C LEU A 46 -11.17 2.35 -9.94
N SER A 47 -11.65 3.55 -9.61
CA SER A 47 -12.10 3.88 -8.25
C SER A 47 -13.40 3.16 -7.83
N GLU A 48 -14.19 2.70 -8.78
CA GLU A 48 -15.46 2.00 -8.57
C GLU A 48 -15.30 0.47 -8.44
N GLN A 49 -14.08 -0.07 -8.59
CA GLN A 49 -13.83 -1.50 -8.44
C GLN A 49 -13.95 -1.95 -6.97
N ASP A 50 -14.60 -3.10 -6.73
CA ASP A 50 -14.72 -3.71 -5.39
C ASP A 50 -13.54 -4.65 -5.09
N ASN A 51 -12.31 -4.12 -5.24
CA ASN A 51 -11.07 -4.86 -5.01
C ASN A 51 -9.95 -3.91 -4.56
N LEU A 52 -8.72 -4.41 -4.52
CA LEU A 52 -7.53 -3.61 -4.19
C LEU A 52 -7.34 -2.40 -5.12
N ILE A 53 -7.64 -2.54 -6.43
CA ILE A 53 -7.55 -1.45 -7.40
C ILE A 53 -8.48 -0.30 -6.98
N GLY A 54 -9.73 -0.59 -6.63
CA GLY A 54 -10.67 0.43 -6.13
C GLY A 54 -10.17 1.12 -4.88
N THR A 55 -9.51 0.40 -3.97
CA THR A 55 -8.88 1.00 -2.78
C THR A 55 -7.76 1.95 -3.16
N ILE A 56 -6.86 1.55 -4.08
CA ILE A 56 -5.73 2.38 -4.55
C ILE A 56 -6.23 3.65 -5.27
N TYR A 57 -7.26 3.52 -6.10
CA TYR A 57 -7.80 4.64 -6.87
C TYR A 57 -8.94 5.39 -6.16
N THR A 58 -9.24 5.09 -4.91
CA THR A 58 -10.26 5.81 -4.12
C THR A 58 -9.99 7.31 -4.12
N LYS A 59 -10.97 8.10 -4.59
CA LYS A 59 -10.86 9.57 -4.74
C LYS A 59 -9.72 10.04 -5.67
N ALA A 60 -9.23 9.17 -6.55
CA ALA A 60 -8.24 9.57 -7.55
C ALA A 60 -8.80 10.67 -8.46
N GLN A 61 -7.99 11.69 -8.72
CA GLN A 61 -8.36 12.83 -9.55
C GLN A 61 -7.21 13.20 -10.46
N ASN A 62 -7.53 13.53 -11.70
CA ASN A 62 -6.55 14.13 -12.60
C ASN A 62 -6.06 15.48 -12.05
N LYS A 63 -4.75 15.68 -12.01
CA LYS A 63 -4.08 16.92 -11.61
C LYS A 63 -3.35 17.60 -12.80
N ILE A 64 -3.44 17.03 -13.99
CA ILE A 64 -2.76 17.50 -15.19
C ILE A 64 -3.78 18.09 -16.15
N ASP A 65 -3.95 19.40 -16.13
CA ASP A 65 -4.99 20.10 -16.91
C ASP A 65 -4.72 20.11 -18.42
N LYS A 66 -3.44 20.03 -18.82
CA LYS A 66 -3.04 20.16 -20.23
C LYS A 66 -2.74 18.80 -20.83
N PRO A 67 -3.45 18.40 -21.91
CA PRO A 67 -3.24 17.10 -22.57
C PRO A 67 -1.80 16.86 -23.01
N VAL A 68 -1.09 17.90 -23.44
CA VAL A 68 0.32 17.82 -23.86
C VAL A 68 1.23 17.35 -22.71
N TYR A 69 0.97 17.82 -21.48
CA TYR A 69 1.76 17.40 -20.32
C TYR A 69 1.38 15.99 -19.88
N LEU A 70 0.10 15.64 -19.96
CA LEU A 70 -0.36 14.29 -19.68
C LEU A 70 0.29 13.30 -20.67
N LYS A 71 0.26 13.59 -21.96
CA LYS A 71 0.91 12.75 -22.99
C LYS A 71 2.40 12.59 -22.72
N LYS A 72 3.09 13.68 -22.39
CA LYS A 72 4.53 13.64 -22.06
C LYS A 72 4.82 12.71 -20.88
N VAL A 73 4.04 12.80 -19.80
CA VAL A 73 4.20 11.92 -18.62
C VAL A 73 3.94 10.46 -18.99
N ILE A 74 2.86 10.18 -19.73
CA ILE A 74 2.52 8.83 -20.20
C ILE A 74 3.65 8.27 -21.07
N THR A 75 4.18 9.06 -22.01
CA THR A 75 5.29 8.62 -22.88
C THR A 75 6.54 8.31 -22.07
N MET A 76 6.92 9.17 -21.13
CA MET A 76 8.09 8.92 -20.25
C MET A 76 7.94 7.64 -19.42
N ILE A 77 6.73 7.35 -18.94
CA ILE A 77 6.44 6.10 -18.20
C ILE A 77 6.50 4.90 -19.13
N ASP A 78 5.97 5.01 -20.36
CA ASP A 78 5.91 3.92 -21.33
C ASP A 78 7.29 3.54 -21.91
N GLU A 79 8.24 4.49 -21.93
CA GLU A 79 9.62 4.25 -22.34
C GLU A 79 10.40 3.36 -21.35
N GLU A 80 9.93 3.23 -20.11
CA GLU A 80 10.57 2.39 -19.10
C GLU A 80 10.17 0.92 -19.23
N GLN A 81 11.08 0.03 -18.92
CA GLN A 81 10.88 -1.42 -19.05
C GLN A 81 10.25 -2.04 -17.80
N TRP A 82 9.07 -1.58 -17.41
CA TRP A 82 8.38 -2.03 -16.17
C TRP A 82 8.15 -3.54 -16.09
N LEU A 83 7.97 -4.21 -17.22
CA LEU A 83 7.70 -5.66 -17.28
C LEU A 83 8.92 -6.51 -16.95
N VAL A 84 10.12 -5.97 -17.14
CA VAL A 84 11.38 -6.67 -16.85
C VAL A 84 11.80 -6.48 -15.39
N MET A 85 11.29 -5.42 -14.75
CA MET A 85 11.56 -5.15 -13.34
C MET A 85 10.81 -6.14 -12.45
N ASP A 86 11.49 -6.75 -11.50
CA ASP A 86 10.84 -7.56 -10.47
C ASP A 86 10.05 -6.70 -9.46
N ALA A 87 9.26 -7.35 -8.60
CA ALA A 87 8.44 -6.67 -7.62
C ALA A 87 9.28 -5.87 -6.60
N ASP A 88 10.44 -6.40 -6.21
CA ASP A 88 11.32 -5.74 -5.23
C ASP A 88 11.88 -4.43 -5.79
N VAL A 89 12.24 -4.39 -7.08
CA VAL A 89 12.71 -3.15 -7.75
C VAL A 89 11.59 -2.12 -7.88
N LYS A 90 10.40 -2.53 -8.32
CA LYS A 90 9.24 -1.62 -8.41
C LYS A 90 8.88 -1.03 -7.04
N GLY A 91 8.87 -1.85 -6.02
CA GLY A 91 8.63 -1.45 -4.65
C GLY A 91 9.68 -0.46 -4.14
N ALA A 92 10.97 -0.73 -4.37
CA ALA A 92 12.06 0.16 -3.97
C ALA A 92 11.99 1.54 -4.64
N ILE A 93 11.62 1.60 -5.93
CA ILE A 93 11.37 2.87 -6.63
C ILE A 93 10.24 3.64 -5.96
N TYR A 94 9.13 2.98 -5.68
CA TYR A 94 7.97 3.61 -5.04
C TYR A 94 8.31 4.12 -3.63
N GLU A 95 8.99 3.32 -2.82
CA GLU A 95 9.46 3.76 -1.50
C GLU A 95 10.37 4.97 -1.57
N SER A 96 11.29 5.03 -2.54
CA SER A 96 12.15 6.20 -2.77
C SER A 96 11.34 7.47 -3.08
N ILE A 97 10.23 7.35 -3.82
CA ILE A 97 9.31 8.46 -4.10
C ILE A 97 8.59 8.89 -2.81
N LEU A 98 8.10 7.94 -2.02
CA LEU A 98 7.44 8.23 -0.75
C LEU A 98 8.39 8.92 0.25
N GLU A 99 9.64 8.45 0.36
CA GLU A 99 10.65 9.03 1.22
C GLU A 99 10.99 10.48 0.83
N LYS A 100 11.20 10.75 -0.45
CA LYS A 100 11.45 12.11 -0.96
C LYS A 100 10.28 13.05 -0.65
N ASN A 101 9.06 12.61 -0.90
CA ASN A 101 7.87 13.40 -0.59
C ASN A 101 7.65 13.59 0.92
N GLY A 102 8.04 12.60 1.73
CA GLY A 102 7.96 12.67 3.19
C GLY A 102 8.96 13.66 3.81
N GLN A 103 10.11 13.88 3.18
CA GLN A 103 11.12 14.84 3.64
C GLN A 103 10.77 16.29 3.30
N ASP A 104 9.87 16.53 2.32
CA ASP A 104 9.40 17.86 1.98
C ASP A 104 8.44 18.39 3.06
N LYS A 105 9.01 19.22 3.98
CA LYS A 105 8.29 19.85 5.11
C LYS A 105 7.05 20.67 4.72
N LYS A 106 6.88 20.99 3.45
CA LYS A 106 5.74 21.77 2.94
C LYS A 106 4.48 20.94 2.70
N SER A 107 4.57 19.62 2.59
CA SER A 107 3.42 18.77 2.28
C SER A 107 2.72 18.16 3.51
N GLY A 108 3.26 18.34 4.72
CA GLY A 108 2.72 17.72 5.94
C GLY A 108 2.92 16.18 6.00
N ALA A 109 3.36 15.56 4.91
CA ALA A 109 3.55 14.11 4.80
C ALA A 109 4.78 13.59 5.57
N GLY A 110 5.73 14.45 5.93
CA GLY A 110 6.95 14.10 6.66
C GLY A 110 6.74 13.65 8.11
N GLN A 111 5.52 13.76 8.64
CA GLN A 111 5.21 13.36 10.02
C GLN A 111 5.02 11.85 10.19
N TYR A 112 4.91 11.10 9.09
CA TYR A 112 4.48 9.68 9.10
C TYR A 112 5.56 8.71 8.66
N PHE A 113 6.79 9.18 8.45
CA PHE A 113 7.87 8.33 7.95
C PHE A 113 8.83 7.93 9.08
N THR A 114 8.82 6.64 9.42
CA THR A 114 9.78 6.07 10.36
C THR A 114 11.03 5.60 9.59
N PRO A 115 12.24 5.99 10.01
CA PRO A 115 13.49 5.59 9.32
C PRO A 115 13.64 4.07 9.21
N ARG A 116 13.91 3.58 8.01
CA ARG A 116 14.03 2.14 7.72
C ARG A 116 15.01 1.39 8.65
N PRO A 117 16.20 1.92 9.00
CA PRO A 117 17.09 1.24 9.93
C PRO A 117 16.48 1.02 11.31
N LEU A 118 15.66 1.96 11.80
CA LEU A 118 14.96 1.82 13.07
C LEU A 118 13.88 0.73 13.00
N ILE A 119 13.06 0.74 11.94
CA ILE A 119 12.05 -0.30 11.72
C ILE A 119 12.70 -1.67 11.68
N LYS A 120 13.79 -1.80 10.91
CA LYS A 120 14.54 -3.05 10.80
C LYS A 120 15.05 -3.54 12.17
N ALA A 121 15.64 -2.66 12.96
CA ALA A 121 16.13 -3.01 14.30
C ALA A 121 14.99 -3.50 15.21
N MET A 122 13.81 -2.87 15.15
CA MET A 122 12.63 -3.30 15.92
C MET A 122 12.14 -4.68 15.47
N VAL A 123 12.03 -4.92 14.16
CA VAL A 123 11.62 -6.23 13.62
C VAL A 123 12.65 -7.31 13.96
N ASP A 124 13.96 -7.02 13.87
CA ASP A 124 15.05 -7.94 14.24
C ASP A 124 15.02 -8.29 15.76
N CYS A 125 14.51 -7.39 16.61
CA CYS A 125 14.34 -7.66 18.04
C CYS A 125 13.09 -8.54 18.30
N ILE A 126 11.97 -8.24 17.66
CA ILE A 126 10.68 -8.93 17.85
C ILE A 126 10.70 -10.32 17.20
N ARG A 127 11.33 -10.44 16.02
CA ARG A 127 11.47 -11.71 15.26
C ARG A 127 10.16 -12.40 14.94
N PRO A 128 9.24 -11.72 14.24
CA PRO A 128 7.96 -12.34 13.89
C PRO A 128 8.16 -13.63 13.08
N GLN A 129 7.34 -14.64 13.34
CA GLN A 129 7.45 -15.95 12.70
C GLN A 129 6.41 -16.12 11.58
N ILE A 130 6.77 -16.82 10.51
CA ILE A 130 5.82 -17.12 9.44
C ILE A 130 4.67 -17.96 9.97
N GLY A 131 3.45 -17.45 9.82
CA GLY A 131 2.23 -18.00 10.40
C GLY A 131 1.64 -17.15 11.51
N GLU A 132 2.41 -16.21 12.06
CA GLU A 132 1.91 -15.17 12.96
C GLU A 132 1.26 -14.02 12.20
N THR A 133 0.34 -13.34 12.87
CA THR A 133 -0.33 -12.14 12.39
C THR A 133 0.36 -10.89 12.94
N VAL A 134 0.58 -9.89 12.09
CA VAL A 134 1.25 -8.63 12.44
C VAL A 134 0.32 -7.46 12.17
N CYS A 135 0.15 -6.58 13.14
CA CYS A 135 -0.64 -5.36 13.00
C CYS A 135 0.21 -4.10 13.23
N ASP A 136 -0.04 -3.08 12.41
CA ASP A 136 0.38 -1.70 12.65
C ASP A 136 -0.86 -0.80 12.72
N PRO A 137 -1.29 -0.39 13.93
CA PRO A 137 -2.50 0.42 14.10
C PRO A 137 -2.34 1.90 13.72
N ALA A 138 -1.15 2.33 13.31
CA ALA A 138 -0.85 3.67 12.81
C ALA A 138 0.15 3.56 11.65
N CYS A 139 -0.24 2.79 10.61
CA CYS A 139 0.70 2.19 9.68
C CYS A 139 1.42 3.18 8.75
N GLY A 140 0.94 4.41 8.63
CA GLY A 140 1.52 5.36 7.70
C GLY A 140 1.60 4.75 6.30
N THR A 141 2.77 4.75 5.67
CA THR A 141 3.00 4.16 4.34
C THR A 141 3.27 2.64 4.35
N GLY A 142 3.04 1.96 5.48
CA GLY A 142 3.17 0.50 5.60
C GLY A 142 4.59 -0.01 5.86
N GLY A 143 5.48 0.85 6.34
CA GLY A 143 6.89 0.52 6.52
C GLY A 143 7.16 -0.64 7.46
N PHE A 144 6.48 -0.71 8.60
CA PHE A 144 6.60 -1.83 9.53
C PHE A 144 6.10 -3.13 8.94
N LEU A 145 4.95 -3.09 8.25
CA LEU A 145 4.35 -4.27 7.63
C LEU A 145 5.24 -4.85 6.53
N LEU A 146 5.84 -4.00 5.68
CA LEU A 146 6.76 -4.46 4.65
C LEU A 146 8.03 -5.06 5.23
N THR A 147 8.61 -4.42 6.26
CA THR A 147 9.82 -4.95 6.90
C THR A 147 9.54 -6.29 7.60
N ALA A 148 8.37 -6.43 8.23
CA ALA A 148 7.93 -7.69 8.81
C ALA A 148 7.72 -8.76 7.72
N TYR A 149 7.07 -8.40 6.60
CA TYR A 149 6.92 -9.28 5.44
C TYR A 149 8.27 -9.79 4.93
N ASP A 150 9.22 -8.90 4.69
CA ASP A 150 10.55 -9.24 4.20
C ASP A 150 11.31 -10.16 5.17
N TYR A 151 11.15 -9.93 6.48
CA TYR A 151 11.73 -10.76 7.51
C TYR A 151 11.15 -12.18 7.52
N MET A 152 9.83 -12.30 7.30
CA MET A 152 9.08 -13.56 7.39
C MET A 152 9.11 -14.38 6.10
N LYS A 153 9.14 -13.73 4.92
CA LYS A 153 8.94 -14.38 3.61
C LYS A 153 9.91 -15.52 3.28
N ASN A 154 11.11 -15.47 3.84
CA ASN A 154 12.16 -16.46 3.59
C ASN A 154 12.25 -17.56 4.67
N GLN A 155 11.41 -17.51 5.72
CA GLN A 155 11.46 -18.48 6.80
C GLN A 155 10.87 -19.85 6.43
N SER A 156 10.09 -19.95 5.36
CA SER A 156 9.48 -21.20 4.92
C SER A 156 9.32 -21.27 3.41
N ALA A 157 9.51 -22.47 2.87
CA ALA A 157 9.19 -22.78 1.46
C ALA A 157 7.72 -23.24 1.29
N ASP A 158 6.98 -23.46 2.36
CA ASP A 158 5.58 -23.91 2.33
C ASP A 158 4.68 -22.85 1.66
N LYS A 159 4.02 -23.28 0.58
CA LYS A 159 3.13 -22.43 -0.21
C LYS A 159 1.97 -21.88 0.62
N THR A 160 1.35 -22.70 1.47
CA THR A 160 0.21 -22.31 2.31
C THR A 160 0.60 -21.21 3.29
N LYS A 161 1.77 -21.32 3.92
CA LYS A 161 2.29 -20.29 4.84
C LYS A 161 2.62 -19.00 4.10
N ARG A 162 3.18 -19.09 2.89
CA ARG A 162 3.47 -17.91 2.06
C ARG A 162 2.20 -17.21 1.58
N ASP A 163 1.18 -17.97 1.18
CA ASP A 163 -0.11 -17.41 0.78
C ASP A 163 -0.83 -16.76 1.97
N PHE A 164 -0.75 -17.36 3.16
CA PHE A 164 -1.24 -16.74 4.39
C PHE A 164 -0.51 -15.43 4.68
N LEU A 165 0.83 -15.42 4.60
CA LEU A 165 1.64 -14.22 4.84
C LEU A 165 1.27 -13.09 3.88
N ARG A 166 1.06 -13.39 2.60
CA ARG A 166 0.72 -12.40 1.57
C ARG A 166 -0.67 -11.81 1.74
N ASN A 167 -1.65 -12.62 2.13
CA ASN A 167 -3.06 -12.24 1.98
C ASN A 167 -3.80 -12.10 3.30
N LYS A 168 -3.25 -12.59 4.43
CA LYS A 168 -3.98 -12.67 5.69
C LYS A 168 -3.20 -12.28 6.94
N ALA A 169 -1.87 -12.34 6.92
CA ALA A 169 -1.06 -12.15 8.12
C ALA A 169 -0.85 -10.68 8.49
N LEU A 170 -0.88 -9.77 7.51
CA LEU A 170 -0.53 -8.37 7.72
C LEU A 170 -1.78 -7.50 7.79
N HIS A 171 -1.84 -6.61 8.78
CA HIS A 171 -2.95 -5.70 9.01
C HIS A 171 -2.43 -4.30 9.31
N GLY A 172 -2.89 -3.30 8.59
CA GLY A 172 -2.57 -1.91 8.84
C GLY A 172 -3.81 -1.06 9.02
N VAL A 173 -3.72 -0.05 9.86
CA VAL A 173 -4.78 0.94 10.04
C VAL A 173 -4.19 2.33 9.95
N ASP A 174 -4.84 3.22 9.24
CA ASP A 174 -4.57 4.66 9.25
C ASP A 174 -5.87 5.43 9.09
N ASN A 175 -5.97 6.60 9.72
CA ASN A 175 -7.19 7.42 9.67
C ASN A 175 -7.26 8.33 8.43
N THR A 176 -6.20 8.40 7.63
CA THR A 176 -6.09 9.27 6.48
C THR A 176 -6.22 8.49 5.17
N SER A 177 -7.29 8.70 4.43
CA SER A 177 -7.56 7.94 3.19
C SER A 177 -6.42 8.01 2.16
N LEU A 178 -5.73 9.14 2.03
CA LEU A 178 -4.56 9.26 1.15
C LEU A 178 -3.43 8.33 1.61
N VAL A 179 -3.15 8.27 2.90
CA VAL A 179 -2.10 7.42 3.46
C VAL A 179 -2.45 5.95 3.27
N VAL A 180 -3.71 5.57 3.48
CA VAL A 180 -4.22 4.20 3.20
C VAL A 180 -3.99 3.82 1.74
N THR A 181 -4.28 4.73 0.79
CA THR A 181 -4.00 4.51 -0.64
C THR A 181 -2.52 4.28 -0.90
N LEU A 182 -1.66 5.13 -0.33
CA LEU A 182 -0.20 5.01 -0.48
C LEU A 182 0.34 3.71 0.11
N ALA A 183 -0.13 3.33 1.31
CA ALA A 183 0.25 2.09 1.97
C ALA A 183 -0.23 0.86 1.18
N SER A 184 -1.48 0.87 0.70
CA SER A 184 -2.05 -0.22 -0.09
C SER A 184 -1.26 -0.44 -1.38
N MET A 185 -0.91 0.64 -2.08
CA MET A 185 -0.09 0.57 -3.28
C MET A 185 1.33 0.07 -2.98
N ASN A 186 1.92 0.52 -1.86
CA ASN A 186 3.25 0.09 -1.44
C ASN A 186 3.28 -1.43 -1.19
N LEU A 187 2.34 -1.95 -0.42
CA LEU A 187 2.22 -3.38 -0.14
C LEU A 187 1.95 -4.19 -1.41
N TYR A 188 1.07 -3.71 -2.29
CA TYR A 188 0.78 -4.36 -3.57
C TYR A 188 2.01 -4.52 -4.46
N LEU A 189 2.83 -3.48 -4.58
CA LEU A 189 4.06 -3.52 -5.38
C LEU A 189 5.08 -4.56 -4.86
N HIS A 190 5.00 -4.92 -3.58
CA HIS A 190 5.77 -5.99 -2.95
C HIS A 190 5.05 -7.35 -2.96
N GLY A 191 3.92 -7.47 -3.65
CA GLY A 191 3.15 -8.71 -3.79
C GLY A 191 2.35 -9.09 -2.55
N VAL A 192 1.97 -8.12 -1.71
CA VAL A 192 1.15 -8.30 -0.50
C VAL A 192 -0.25 -7.75 -0.74
N GLY A 193 -1.28 -8.51 -0.34
CA GLY A 193 -2.68 -8.10 -0.42
C GLY A 193 -3.20 -8.01 -1.86
N THR A 194 -2.94 -9.02 -2.68
CA THR A 194 -3.29 -9.02 -4.11
C THR A 194 -4.79 -8.94 -4.37
N ASP A 195 -5.61 -9.55 -3.52
CA ASP A 195 -7.07 -9.58 -3.68
C ASP A 195 -7.74 -8.38 -2.99
N ARG A 196 -7.31 -8.09 -1.76
CA ARG A 196 -7.83 -7.00 -0.94
C ARG A 196 -6.69 -6.30 -0.21
N SER A 197 -6.82 -4.99 -0.06
CA SER A 197 -5.86 -4.25 0.75
C SER A 197 -5.84 -4.76 2.19
N PRO A 198 -4.67 -5.06 2.75
CA PRO A 198 -4.54 -5.34 4.17
C PRO A 198 -4.62 -4.08 5.05
N ILE A 199 -4.81 -2.91 4.43
CA ILE A 199 -4.89 -1.62 5.10
C ILE A 199 -6.34 -1.15 5.16
N SER A 200 -6.81 -0.76 6.37
CA SER A 200 -8.12 -0.16 6.58
C SER A 200 -8.01 1.34 6.92
N CYS A 201 -9.04 2.10 6.50
CA CYS A 201 -9.17 3.53 6.79
C CYS A 201 -10.10 3.70 7.99
N GLU A 202 -9.52 3.67 9.19
CA GLU A 202 -10.28 3.77 10.45
C GLU A 202 -9.43 4.52 11.49
N ASP A 203 -10.07 5.05 12.54
CA ASP A 203 -9.37 5.54 13.71
C ASP A 203 -9.20 4.37 14.70
N SER A 204 -7.95 3.97 14.94
CA SER A 204 -7.62 2.84 15.83
C SER A 204 -7.96 3.09 17.30
N LEU A 205 -8.22 4.34 17.68
CA LEU A 205 -8.56 4.72 19.05
C LEU A 205 -10.08 4.76 19.30
N GLU A 206 -10.90 4.82 18.24
CA GLU A 206 -12.34 4.91 18.36
C GLU A 206 -13.03 3.55 18.54
N ARG A 207 -12.38 2.44 18.17
CA ARG A 207 -12.98 1.12 18.17
C ARG A 207 -12.07 0.05 18.75
N GLU A 208 -12.68 -0.92 19.41
CA GLU A 208 -11.98 -2.12 19.79
C GLU A 208 -11.50 -2.89 18.56
N PRO A 209 -10.29 -3.50 18.61
CA PRO A 209 -9.79 -4.30 17.51
C PRO A 209 -10.74 -5.48 17.23
N LYS A 210 -11.10 -5.66 15.97
CA LYS A 210 -12.02 -6.74 15.53
C LYS A 210 -11.41 -8.13 15.71
N THR A 211 -10.08 -8.21 15.74
CA THR A 211 -9.33 -9.46 15.78
C THR A 211 -8.07 -9.26 16.60
N LEU A 212 -7.76 -10.23 17.46
CA LEU A 212 -6.48 -10.28 18.15
C LEU A 212 -5.39 -10.66 17.16
N VAL A 213 -4.19 -10.11 17.33
CA VAL A 213 -3.01 -10.39 16.52
C VAL A 213 -1.86 -10.84 17.40
N ASP A 214 -0.91 -11.56 16.80
CA ASP A 214 0.23 -12.11 17.55
C ASP A 214 1.30 -11.05 17.82
N VAL A 215 1.48 -10.11 16.89
CA VAL A 215 2.52 -9.08 16.96
C VAL A 215 1.94 -7.70 16.61
N ILE A 216 2.30 -6.69 17.39
CA ILE A 216 2.03 -5.28 17.07
C ILE A 216 3.36 -4.56 16.89
N LEU A 217 3.51 -3.88 15.75
CA LEU A 217 4.64 -3.02 15.42
C LEU A 217 4.10 -1.64 15.08
N ALA A 218 4.38 -0.63 15.90
CA ALA A 218 3.82 0.69 15.72
C ALA A 218 4.77 1.82 16.12
N ASN A 219 4.66 2.94 15.41
CA ASN A 219 5.17 4.23 15.82
C ASN A 219 4.04 5.26 15.73
N PRO A 220 3.14 5.33 16.72
CA PRO A 220 1.99 6.22 16.67
C PRO A 220 2.40 7.69 16.75
N PRO A 221 1.60 8.62 16.20
CA PRO A 221 1.88 10.04 16.27
C PRO A 221 1.85 10.54 17.73
N PHE A 222 2.84 11.35 18.11
CA PHE A 222 2.94 11.92 19.44
C PHE A 222 2.38 13.35 19.49
N GLY A 223 1.52 13.64 20.47
CA GLY A 223 1.25 15.00 20.95
C GLY A 223 0.29 15.84 20.12
N GLN A 224 -0.48 15.32 19.19
CA GLN A 224 -1.60 16.04 18.61
C GLN A 224 -2.88 15.66 19.37
N ARG A 225 -3.34 16.57 20.24
CA ARG A 225 -4.70 16.48 20.77
C ARG A 225 -5.67 16.78 19.62
N PRO A 226 -6.65 15.90 19.32
CA PRO A 226 -7.74 16.29 18.44
C PRO A 226 -8.41 17.53 18.98
N ALA A 227 -8.74 18.47 18.10
CA ALA A 227 -9.54 19.64 18.46
C ALA A 227 -10.98 19.17 18.70
N GLY A 228 -11.30 18.88 19.93
CA GLY A 228 -12.58 18.36 20.38
C GLY A 228 -12.33 17.26 21.40
N SER A 229 -12.82 17.47 22.62
CA SER A 229 -12.64 16.60 23.78
C SER A 229 -13.29 15.21 23.56
N VAL A 230 -12.60 14.32 22.87
CA VAL A 230 -12.80 12.89 23.06
C VAL A 230 -11.90 12.52 24.23
N GLU A 231 -12.45 12.11 25.35
CA GLU A 231 -11.71 11.43 26.40
C GLU A 231 -11.09 10.20 25.76
N LEU A 232 -9.76 10.26 25.52
CA LEU A 232 -8.97 9.14 25.07
C LEU A 232 -9.15 8.02 26.09
N ASN A 233 -9.90 7.01 25.71
CA ASN A 233 -10.05 5.80 26.50
C ASN A 233 -8.75 4.99 26.36
N LEU A 234 -7.70 5.46 27.04
CA LEU A 234 -6.38 4.80 27.09
C LEU A 234 -6.45 3.37 27.63
N SER A 235 -7.63 2.95 28.14
CA SER A 235 -7.87 1.57 28.56
C SER A 235 -7.89 0.55 27.42
N LEU A 236 -8.03 1.01 26.16
CA LEU A 236 -8.01 0.11 25.00
C LEU A 236 -6.58 -0.29 24.57
N ILE A 237 -5.54 0.40 25.08
CA ILE A 237 -4.14 0.02 24.88
C ILE A 237 -3.64 -0.64 26.19
N HIS A 238 -4.35 -1.60 26.69
CA HIS A 238 -3.80 -2.47 27.72
C HIS A 238 -2.81 -3.43 27.06
N ILE A 239 -1.56 -3.01 27.03
CA ILE A 239 -0.44 -3.95 27.06
C ILE A 239 -0.57 -4.61 28.44
N SER A 240 -1.11 -5.83 28.50
CA SER A 240 -1.07 -6.62 29.70
C SER A 240 0.41 -6.81 30.06
N GLU A 241 0.82 -6.22 31.18
CA GLU A 241 2.15 -6.49 31.72
C GLU A 241 2.34 -8.02 31.84
N PRO A 242 3.48 -8.58 31.44
CA PRO A 242 3.74 -9.99 31.62
C PRO A 242 3.70 -10.28 33.14
N THR A 243 2.69 -10.99 33.58
CA THR A 243 2.62 -11.52 34.95
C THR A 243 3.87 -12.36 35.18
N ARG A 244 4.79 -11.82 35.97
CA ARG A 244 5.90 -12.60 36.50
C ARG A 244 5.31 -13.68 37.44
N HIS A 245 5.42 -14.93 37.04
CA HIS A 245 5.39 -16.09 37.92
C HIS A 245 6.80 -16.62 38.08
#